data_ea186727c4cfae2159daa4ada8b33428
#
_entry.id   ea186727c4cfae2159daa4ada8b33428
#
_cell.length_a   1.000
_cell.length_b   1.000
_cell.length_c   1.000
_cell.angle_alpha   90.00
_cell.angle_beta   90.00
_cell.angle_gamma   90.00
#
_symmetry.space_group_name_H-M   'P 1'
#
loop_
_entity.id
_entity.type
_entity.pdbx_description
1 polymer ?
#
loop_
_entity_poly.entity_id
_entity_poly.type
_entity_poly.pdbx_seq_one_letter_code
_entity_poly.pdbx_strand_id
1 'polypeptide(L)'
;MFPIIIPPQENNESDSDLQNLWTSESKNINESIKIKNSFVSIIIFLVILFSFVSKFNMPFIYIVLIVLVFGVLISIKQINQYERGVRFTLGKYSGVMNPGWRFIVPVFQSYQKVDIRIKAVDVPDQETITKDNISTKVNAVIYYRVASAEKAIIEVENFRYAVSQLAQTTMRNAVGEVELDELLSQREKVAERIRLIVDKASDPWGIDVSSVELKDVVLPEEMKRVIGKQAEAEREKRSVIIKAEGEVAAAENMAKAAKILSGSDGALHLRTLATINDLSSDQSNTVIFAIPLEVLKAFSGYKNN
;
A
#
# COMPACT_ATOMS: atom_id res chain seq x y z
N MET A 1 -24.42 45.50 -16.96
CA MET A 1 -24.63 44.24 -16.25
C MET A 1 -23.36 43.42 -16.46
N PHE A 2 -22.40 43.56 -15.55
CA PHE A 2 -21.08 42.89 -15.64
C PHE A 2 -21.15 41.53 -14.94
N PRO A 3 -20.57 40.45 -15.50
CA PRO A 3 -20.51 39.17 -14.82
C PRO A 3 -19.44 39.19 -13.70
N ILE A 4 -19.84 38.76 -12.54
CA ILE A 4 -18.97 38.54 -11.37
C ILE A 4 -18.12 37.30 -11.64
N ILE A 5 -16.81 37.50 -11.77
CA ILE A 5 -15.81 36.44 -11.83
C ILE A 5 -15.56 35.99 -10.40
N ILE A 6 -15.96 34.76 -10.06
CA ILE A 6 -15.65 34.08 -8.80
C ILE A 6 -14.20 33.56 -8.93
N PRO A 7 -13.28 33.92 -8.02
CA PRO A 7 -11.93 33.32 -8.04
C PRO A 7 -11.98 31.83 -7.64
N PRO A 8 -11.08 31.00 -8.20
CA PRO A 8 -11.01 29.59 -7.86
C PRO A 8 -10.66 29.41 -6.36
N GLN A 9 -11.35 28.48 -5.70
CA GLN A 9 -11.02 28.08 -4.34
C GLN A 9 -9.63 27.42 -4.35
N GLU A 10 -8.67 28.04 -3.68
CA GLU A 10 -7.38 27.45 -3.35
C GLU A 10 -7.58 26.24 -2.42
N ASN A 11 -7.00 25.14 -2.80
CA ASN A 11 -7.01 23.88 -2.04
C ASN A 11 -6.28 24.06 -0.69
N ASN A 12 -7.02 24.13 0.38
CA ASN A 12 -6.52 24.20 1.78
C ASN A 12 -5.81 22.92 2.26
N GLU A 13 -5.73 21.86 1.46
CA GLU A 13 -5.05 20.60 1.83
C GLU A 13 -3.52 20.69 1.77
N SER A 14 -2.96 21.48 0.85
CA SER A 14 -1.51 21.63 0.73
C SER A 14 -0.87 22.45 1.86
N ASP A 15 -1.62 23.39 2.43
CA ASP A 15 -1.12 24.23 3.55
C ASP A 15 -1.11 23.50 4.88
N SER A 16 -2.04 22.58 5.12
CA SER A 16 -2.06 21.75 6.33
C SER A 16 -0.90 20.75 6.38
N ASP A 17 -0.55 20.17 5.25
CA ASP A 17 0.56 19.21 5.15
C ASP A 17 1.92 19.91 5.26
N LEU A 18 2.06 21.09 4.70
CA LEU A 18 3.25 21.92 4.87
C LEU A 18 3.42 22.39 6.31
N GLN A 19 2.35 22.81 7.00
CA GLN A 19 2.40 23.17 8.42
C GLN A 19 2.76 21.99 9.32
N ASN A 20 2.26 20.79 9.02
CA ASN A 20 2.61 19.57 9.76
C ASN A 20 4.08 19.16 9.57
N LEU A 21 4.63 19.32 8.38
CA LEU A 21 6.05 19.10 8.08
C LEU A 21 6.93 20.11 8.83
N TRP A 22 6.59 21.41 8.81
CA TRP A 22 7.34 22.45 9.53
C TRP A 22 7.28 22.29 11.04
N THR A 23 6.14 21.85 11.60
CA THR A 23 6.03 21.58 13.03
C THR A 23 6.80 20.34 13.48
N SER A 24 6.87 19.31 12.66
CA SER A 24 7.68 18.10 12.94
C SER A 24 9.19 18.37 12.84
N GLU A 25 9.62 19.14 11.86
CA GLU A 25 11.01 19.54 11.70
C GLU A 25 11.48 20.50 12.80
N SER A 26 10.64 21.47 13.17
CA SER A 26 10.95 22.40 14.28
C SER A 26 11.02 21.70 15.63
N LYS A 27 10.25 20.65 15.85
CA LYS A 27 10.28 19.84 17.08
C LYS A 27 11.57 19.00 17.18
N ASN A 28 12.02 18.43 16.06
CA ASN A 28 13.29 17.70 15.98
C ASN A 28 14.50 18.62 16.16
N ILE A 29 14.45 19.83 15.59
CA ILE A 29 15.50 20.84 15.77
C ILE A 29 15.55 21.31 17.22
N ASN A 30 14.41 21.55 17.87
CA ASN A 30 14.36 21.94 19.25
C ASN A 30 14.81 20.85 20.23
N GLU A 31 14.54 19.58 19.96
CA GLU A 31 15.09 18.47 20.76
C GLU A 31 16.61 18.34 20.58
N SER A 32 17.14 18.49 19.38
CA SER A 32 18.59 18.47 19.14
C SER A 32 19.29 19.68 19.75
N ILE A 33 18.68 20.86 19.75
CA ILE A 33 19.19 22.06 20.41
C ILE A 33 19.15 21.90 21.94
N LYS A 34 18.09 21.29 22.48
CA LYS A 34 17.96 21.03 23.92
C LYS A 34 19.01 20.04 24.44
N ILE A 35 19.32 19.00 23.64
CA ILE A 35 20.39 18.05 23.91
C ILE A 35 21.75 18.75 23.83
N LYS A 36 21.98 19.58 22.81
CA LYS A 36 23.21 20.34 22.61
C LYS A 36 23.45 21.36 23.73
N ASN A 37 22.38 22.06 24.16
CA ASN A 37 22.47 23.01 25.29
C ASN A 37 22.68 22.32 26.64
N SER A 38 22.14 21.11 26.85
CA SER A 38 22.44 20.30 28.02
C SER A 38 23.92 19.88 28.06
N PHE A 39 24.48 19.49 26.92
CA PHE A 39 25.90 19.18 26.80
C PHE A 39 26.80 20.41 27.07
N VAL A 40 26.44 21.57 26.51
CA VAL A 40 27.16 22.83 26.74
C VAL A 40 27.09 23.23 28.21
N SER A 41 25.93 23.08 28.85
CA SER A 41 25.77 23.35 30.29
C SER A 41 26.64 22.44 31.17
N ILE A 42 26.75 21.16 30.80
CA ILE A 42 27.62 20.18 31.50
C ILE A 42 29.10 20.54 31.31
N ILE A 43 29.48 20.96 30.10
CA ILE A 43 30.86 21.38 29.81
C ILE A 43 31.21 22.67 30.61
N ILE A 44 30.30 23.64 30.64
CA ILE A 44 30.48 24.88 31.41
C ILE A 44 30.61 24.57 32.92
N PHE A 45 29.77 23.66 33.43
CA PHE A 45 29.84 23.23 34.84
C PHE A 45 31.18 22.54 35.15
N LEU A 46 31.70 21.68 34.24
CA LEU A 46 33.01 21.04 34.36
C LEU A 46 34.15 22.03 34.32
N VAL A 47 34.08 23.07 33.45
CA VAL A 47 35.08 24.13 33.37
C VAL A 47 35.09 25.00 34.65
N ILE A 48 33.91 25.31 35.19
CA ILE A 48 33.77 26.06 36.47
C ILE A 48 34.33 25.21 37.63
N LEU A 49 34.01 23.92 37.67
CA LEU A 49 34.54 22.99 38.65
C LEU A 49 36.07 22.87 38.58
N PHE A 50 36.62 22.80 37.35
CA PHE A 50 38.07 22.79 37.10
C PHE A 50 38.76 24.07 37.56
N SER A 51 38.18 25.24 37.29
CA SER A 51 38.68 26.54 37.73
C SER A 51 38.66 26.72 39.26
N PHE A 52 37.62 26.18 39.94
CA PHE A 52 37.51 26.18 41.40
C PHE A 52 38.55 25.27 42.06
N VAL A 53 38.83 24.12 41.43
CA VAL A 53 39.77 23.10 41.92
C VAL A 53 41.22 23.51 41.77
N SER A 54 41.54 24.36 40.76
CA SER A 54 42.94 24.82 40.52
C SER A 54 43.50 25.68 41.66
N LYS A 55 42.65 26.15 42.58
CA LYS A 55 43.06 26.91 43.79
C LYS A 55 43.47 26.05 44.99
N PHE A 56 43.24 24.72 44.94
CA PHE A 56 43.60 23.82 46.03
C PHE A 56 44.78 22.90 45.59
N ASN A 57 45.81 22.81 46.42
CA ASN A 57 47.11 22.17 46.18
C ASN A 57 47.09 20.61 46.04
N MET A 58 46.00 20.03 45.45
CA MET A 58 45.86 18.60 45.17
C MET A 58 45.42 18.34 43.72
N PRO A 59 46.20 18.71 42.67
CA PRO A 59 45.71 18.73 41.28
C PRO A 59 45.46 17.34 40.71
N PHE A 60 46.21 16.31 41.11
CA PHE A 60 46.18 15.01 40.47
C PHE A 60 44.87 14.21 40.75
N ILE A 61 44.42 14.19 42.02
CA ILE A 61 43.21 13.46 42.44
C ILE A 61 41.96 14.01 41.74
N TYR A 62 41.90 15.35 41.62
CA TYR A 62 40.76 15.99 40.95
C TYR A 62 40.72 15.80 39.45
N ILE A 63 41.88 15.77 38.80
CA ILE A 63 41.95 15.44 37.36
C ILE A 63 41.43 14.01 37.12
N VAL A 64 41.87 13.05 37.95
CA VAL A 64 41.42 11.65 37.85
C VAL A 64 39.91 11.56 38.10
N LEU A 65 39.37 12.29 39.08
CA LEU A 65 37.93 12.30 39.38
C LEU A 65 37.10 12.90 38.25
N ILE A 66 37.59 13.97 37.60
CA ILE A 66 36.94 14.60 36.44
C ILE A 66 36.94 13.63 35.27
N VAL A 67 38.04 12.96 34.98
CA VAL A 67 38.14 11.95 33.89
C VAL A 67 37.20 10.78 34.14
N LEU A 68 37.08 10.33 35.41
CA LEU A 68 36.20 9.26 35.82
C LEU A 68 34.71 9.66 35.63
N VAL A 69 34.32 10.84 36.08
CA VAL A 69 32.94 11.38 35.90
C VAL A 69 32.61 11.53 34.42
N PHE A 70 33.53 12.07 33.63
CA PHE A 70 33.35 12.20 32.18
C PHE A 70 33.23 10.84 31.48
N GLY A 71 34.02 9.86 31.90
CA GLY A 71 33.93 8.48 31.41
C GLY A 71 32.58 7.85 31.74
N VAL A 72 32.03 8.06 32.94
CA VAL A 72 30.70 7.57 33.31
C VAL A 72 29.61 8.24 32.50
N LEU A 73 29.69 9.56 32.25
CA LEU A 73 28.71 10.27 31.43
C LEU A 73 28.68 9.77 29.96
N ILE A 74 29.85 9.49 29.37
CA ILE A 74 29.96 8.94 28.01
C ILE A 74 29.43 7.50 27.95
N SER A 75 29.53 6.76 29.05
CA SER A 75 29.09 5.37 29.17
C SER A 75 27.58 5.19 29.14
N ILE A 76 26.80 6.25 29.42
CA ILE A 76 25.34 6.18 29.42
C ILE A 76 24.84 6.38 27.99
N LYS A 77 24.19 5.34 27.47
CA LYS A 77 23.55 5.37 26.13
C LYS A 77 22.07 5.10 26.25
N GLN A 78 21.28 5.87 25.49
CA GLN A 78 19.83 5.71 25.40
C GLN A 78 19.49 4.83 24.19
N ILE A 79 18.65 3.82 24.43
CA ILE A 79 18.07 2.95 23.41
C ILE A 79 16.57 3.23 23.37
N ASN A 80 16.06 3.59 22.21
CA ASN A 80 14.65 3.91 22.02
C ASN A 80 13.79 2.64 22.06
N GLN A 81 12.48 2.80 22.30
CA GLN A 81 11.56 1.66 22.41
C GLN A 81 11.45 0.85 21.13
N TYR A 82 11.61 1.50 19.99
CA TYR A 82 11.60 0.89 18.66
C TYR A 82 12.96 0.35 18.20
N GLU A 83 13.99 0.42 19.07
CA GLU A 83 15.34 -0.08 18.81
C GLU A 83 15.70 -1.21 19.78
N ARG A 84 16.56 -2.09 19.33
CA ARG A 84 17.28 -3.05 20.18
C ARG A 84 18.77 -2.85 19.98
N GLY A 85 19.52 -2.81 21.06
CA GLY A 85 20.96 -2.74 21.00
C GLY A 85 21.57 -4.14 21.10
N VAL A 86 22.42 -4.52 20.16
CA VAL A 86 23.25 -5.73 20.27
C VAL A 86 24.59 -5.32 20.82
N ARG A 87 24.97 -5.89 21.97
CA ARG A 87 26.19 -5.57 22.70
C ARG A 87 27.29 -6.60 22.46
N PHE A 88 28.46 -6.11 22.13
CA PHE A 88 29.66 -6.90 22.01
C PHE A 88 30.67 -6.48 23.09
N THR A 89 31.27 -7.43 23.79
CA THR A 89 32.31 -7.21 24.79
C THR A 89 33.61 -7.80 24.27
N LEU A 90 34.61 -6.96 24.01
CA LEU A 90 35.90 -7.40 23.41
C LEU A 90 35.71 -8.19 22.10
N GLY A 91 34.74 -7.76 21.27
CA GLY A 91 34.40 -8.42 20.02
C GLY A 91 33.50 -9.64 20.14
N LYS A 92 33.23 -10.16 21.36
CA LYS A 92 32.33 -11.30 21.57
C LYS A 92 30.92 -10.81 21.87
N TYR A 93 29.90 -11.44 21.27
CA TYR A 93 28.50 -11.20 21.59
C TYR A 93 28.22 -11.39 23.10
N SER A 94 27.58 -10.40 23.70
CA SER A 94 27.31 -10.38 25.16
C SER A 94 25.83 -10.24 25.51
N GLY A 95 24.95 -10.08 24.50
CA GLY A 95 23.50 -10.05 24.70
C GLY A 95 22.81 -8.86 24.06
N VAL A 96 21.47 -8.90 24.05
CA VAL A 96 20.58 -7.86 23.54
C VAL A 96 20.22 -6.88 24.66
N MET A 97 20.32 -5.62 24.37
CA MET A 97 19.93 -4.54 25.30
C MET A 97 18.50 -4.09 24.99
N ASN A 98 17.66 -4.15 26.02
CA ASN A 98 16.30 -3.64 25.98
C ASN A 98 16.28 -2.09 26.02
N PRO A 99 15.18 -1.45 25.60
CA PRO A 99 15.01 -0.01 25.64
C PRO A 99 15.26 0.59 27.02
N GLY A 100 15.66 1.85 27.01
CA GLY A 100 15.96 2.63 28.21
C GLY A 100 17.42 3.05 28.28
N TRP A 101 17.80 3.56 29.45
CA TRP A 101 19.17 3.99 29.72
C TRP A 101 20.04 2.77 30.04
N ARG A 102 21.13 2.62 29.30
CA ARG A 102 22.06 1.51 29.45
C ARG A 102 23.48 2.01 29.65
N PHE A 103 24.19 1.33 30.52
CA PHE A 103 25.58 1.60 30.78
C PHE A 103 26.46 0.73 29.87
N ILE A 104 27.34 1.39 29.11
CA ILE A 104 28.25 0.74 28.16
C ILE A 104 29.63 1.34 28.37
N VAL A 105 30.63 0.49 28.61
CA VAL A 105 32.01 0.96 28.77
C VAL A 105 32.65 1.09 27.39
N PRO A 106 32.91 2.32 26.86
CA PRO A 106 33.24 2.55 25.44
C PRO A 106 34.51 1.85 24.96
N VAL A 107 35.47 1.60 25.87
CA VAL A 107 36.75 0.97 25.52
C VAL A 107 36.63 -0.55 25.37
N PHE A 108 35.78 -1.19 26.18
CA PHE A 108 35.67 -2.66 26.21
C PHE A 108 34.40 -3.17 25.54
N GLN A 109 33.39 -2.30 25.33
CA GLN A 109 32.11 -2.69 24.79
C GLN A 109 31.75 -1.84 23.59
N SER A 110 31.35 -2.50 22.50
CA SER A 110 30.69 -1.88 21.36
C SER A 110 29.23 -2.32 21.29
N TYR A 111 28.39 -1.51 20.67
CA TYR A 111 27.00 -1.84 20.48
C TYR A 111 26.52 -1.36 19.11
N GLN A 112 25.59 -2.10 18.55
CA GLN A 112 24.92 -1.74 17.30
C GLN A 112 23.40 -1.70 17.51
N LYS A 113 22.77 -0.62 17.09
CA LYS A 113 21.31 -0.45 17.19
C LYS A 113 20.64 -1.03 15.96
N VAL A 114 19.55 -1.75 16.19
CA VAL A 114 18.67 -2.30 15.15
C VAL A 114 17.27 -1.82 15.40
N ASP A 115 16.66 -1.24 14.39
CA ASP A 115 15.27 -0.83 14.41
C ASP A 115 14.37 -2.03 14.14
N ILE A 116 13.40 -2.28 15.05
CA ILE A 116 12.49 -3.43 15.00
C ILE A 116 11.14 -3.13 14.36
N ARG A 117 10.93 -1.90 13.87
CA ARG A 117 9.70 -1.51 13.16
C ARG A 117 9.61 -2.19 11.81
N ILE A 118 8.39 -2.28 11.30
CA ILE A 118 8.16 -2.74 9.93
C ILE A 118 8.81 -1.76 8.96
N LYS A 119 9.58 -2.29 8.02
CA LYS A 119 10.25 -1.56 6.96
C LYS A 119 9.87 -2.13 5.61
N ALA A 120 9.77 -1.25 4.63
CA ALA A 120 9.57 -1.65 3.24
C ALA A 120 10.90 -1.68 2.50
N VAL A 121 11.06 -2.70 1.66
CA VAL A 121 12.15 -2.80 0.68
C VAL A 121 11.56 -3.00 -0.69
N ASP A 122 11.91 -2.14 -1.61
CA ASP A 122 11.59 -2.31 -3.02
C ASP A 122 12.44 -3.44 -3.62
N VAL A 123 11.76 -4.32 -4.33
CA VAL A 123 12.36 -5.33 -5.21
C VAL A 123 12.29 -4.76 -6.61
N PRO A 124 13.43 -4.44 -7.24
CA PRO A 124 13.46 -3.84 -8.57
C PRO A 124 12.89 -4.79 -9.62
N ASP A 125 12.56 -4.23 -10.78
CA ASP A 125 12.01 -4.96 -11.91
C ASP A 125 12.83 -6.20 -12.24
N GLN A 126 12.17 -7.36 -12.24
CA GLN A 126 12.75 -8.63 -12.65
C GLN A 126 12.09 -9.06 -13.95
N GLU A 127 12.92 -9.24 -14.97
CA GLU A 127 12.48 -9.86 -16.20
C GLU A 127 12.49 -11.38 -16.04
N THR A 128 11.34 -12.00 -16.26
CA THR A 128 11.16 -13.43 -16.11
C THR A 128 10.18 -13.97 -17.17
N ILE A 129 10.23 -15.27 -17.39
CA ILE A 129 9.35 -15.96 -18.33
C ILE A 129 8.36 -16.77 -17.51
N THR A 130 7.06 -16.58 -17.73
CA THR A 130 6.00 -17.34 -17.10
C THR A 130 5.95 -18.79 -17.63
N LYS A 131 5.18 -19.65 -16.99
CA LYS A 131 5.03 -21.05 -17.36
C LYS A 131 4.50 -21.22 -18.80
N ASP A 132 3.69 -20.30 -19.28
CA ASP A 132 3.15 -20.23 -20.63
C ASP A 132 4.08 -19.54 -21.65
N ASN A 133 5.38 -19.40 -21.28
CA ASN A 133 6.46 -18.88 -22.10
C ASN A 133 6.32 -17.40 -22.52
N ILE A 134 5.71 -16.59 -21.68
CA ILE A 134 5.54 -15.15 -21.91
C ILE A 134 6.57 -14.39 -21.06
N SER A 135 7.38 -13.53 -21.70
CA SER A 135 8.30 -12.64 -21.00
C SER A 135 7.53 -11.52 -20.32
N THR A 136 7.75 -11.37 -19.01
CA THR A 136 7.12 -10.32 -18.18
C THR A 136 8.17 -9.62 -17.31
N LYS A 137 7.92 -8.34 -16.99
CA LYS A 137 8.69 -7.64 -15.96
C LYS A 137 7.78 -7.45 -14.75
N VAL A 138 8.25 -7.92 -13.61
CA VAL A 138 7.51 -7.86 -12.35
C VAL A 138 8.36 -7.18 -11.29
N ASN A 139 7.75 -6.29 -10.52
CA ASN A 139 8.33 -5.67 -9.35
C ASN A 139 7.45 -5.89 -8.11
N ALA A 140 8.04 -5.77 -6.93
CA ALA A 140 7.35 -6.02 -5.67
C ALA A 140 7.87 -5.12 -4.56
N VAL A 141 7.10 -5.02 -3.49
CA VAL A 141 7.52 -4.46 -2.21
C VAL A 141 7.39 -5.52 -1.15
N ILE A 142 8.41 -5.61 -0.31
CA ILE A 142 8.43 -6.51 0.85
C ILE A 142 8.37 -5.69 2.12
N TYR A 143 7.41 -6.02 2.96
CA TYR A 143 7.31 -5.47 4.31
C TYR A 143 7.86 -6.49 5.30
N TYR A 144 8.91 -6.11 5.99
CA TYR A 144 9.58 -6.97 6.96
C TYR A 144 9.91 -6.23 8.24
N ARG A 145 10.09 -6.97 9.31
CA ARG A 145 10.60 -6.46 10.59
C ARG A 145 11.72 -7.37 11.11
N VAL A 146 12.55 -6.82 11.97
CA VAL A 146 13.56 -7.59 12.66
C VAL A 146 12.95 -8.22 13.91
N ALA A 147 12.77 -9.53 13.90
CA ALA A 147 12.27 -10.30 15.03
C ALA A 147 13.39 -10.56 16.06
N SER A 148 14.60 -10.89 15.60
CA SER A 148 15.76 -11.08 16.45
C SER A 148 16.93 -10.19 16.01
N ALA A 149 17.18 -9.11 16.79
CA ALA A 149 18.28 -8.19 16.52
C ALA A 149 19.66 -8.86 16.58
N GLU A 150 19.81 -9.89 17.40
CA GLU A 150 21.03 -10.69 17.53
C GLU A 150 21.36 -11.36 16.20
N LYS A 151 20.43 -12.19 15.70
CA LYS A 151 20.64 -12.93 14.45
C LYS A 151 20.83 -12.00 13.26
N ALA A 152 20.07 -10.90 13.21
CA ALA A 152 20.13 -9.94 12.10
C ALA A 152 21.50 -9.24 11.96
N ILE A 153 22.31 -9.20 13.04
CA ILE A 153 23.64 -8.58 13.00
C ILE A 153 24.75 -9.64 12.90
N ILE A 154 24.55 -10.82 13.53
CA ILE A 154 25.59 -11.83 13.59
C ILE A 154 25.61 -12.69 12.32
N GLU A 155 24.42 -13.07 11.83
CA GLU A 155 24.30 -14.02 10.73
C GLU A 155 24.40 -13.34 9.36
N VAL A 156 24.09 -12.04 9.25
CA VAL A 156 24.06 -11.34 7.96
C VAL A 156 24.66 -9.95 8.08
N GLU A 157 25.59 -9.61 7.20
CA GLU A 157 26.23 -8.30 7.16
C GLU A 157 25.22 -7.19 6.84
N ASN A 158 24.41 -7.37 5.80
CA ASN A 158 23.40 -6.43 5.37
C ASN A 158 22.08 -7.16 5.10
N PHE A 159 21.27 -7.31 6.13
CA PHE A 159 19.99 -8.03 6.03
C PHE A 159 19.01 -7.38 5.05
N ARG A 160 19.02 -6.04 4.88
CA ARG A 160 18.17 -5.34 3.91
C ARG A 160 18.50 -5.78 2.48
N TYR A 161 19.77 -5.80 2.16
CA TYR A 161 20.24 -6.25 0.84
C TYR A 161 19.96 -7.75 0.63
N ALA A 162 20.26 -8.56 1.64
CA ALA A 162 20.05 -10.02 1.58
C ALA A 162 18.58 -10.38 1.34
N VAL A 163 17.63 -9.73 2.07
CA VAL A 163 16.20 -9.91 1.88
C VAL A 163 15.78 -9.49 0.47
N SER A 164 16.28 -8.37 -0.04
CA SER A 164 16.00 -7.91 -1.40
C SER A 164 16.46 -8.91 -2.46
N GLN A 165 17.68 -9.45 -2.34
CA GLN A 165 18.21 -10.46 -3.28
C GLN A 165 17.47 -11.80 -3.20
N LEU A 166 17.14 -12.24 -2.00
CA LEU A 166 16.34 -13.44 -1.79
C LEU A 166 14.97 -13.30 -2.44
N ALA A 167 14.34 -12.14 -2.25
CA ALA A 167 13.04 -11.86 -2.84
C ALA A 167 13.09 -11.82 -4.38
N GLN A 168 14.10 -11.19 -4.97
CA GLN A 168 14.27 -11.16 -6.43
C GLN A 168 14.34 -12.57 -7.01
N THR A 169 15.15 -13.42 -6.38
CA THR A 169 15.32 -14.82 -6.82
C THR A 169 14.03 -15.62 -6.63
N THR A 170 13.39 -15.47 -5.48
CA THR A 170 12.12 -16.17 -5.17
C THR A 170 11.00 -15.73 -6.09
N MET A 171 10.90 -14.40 -6.34
CA MET A 171 9.91 -13.84 -7.25
C MET A 171 10.08 -14.38 -8.68
N ARG A 172 11.32 -14.43 -9.18
CA ARG A 172 11.62 -15.00 -10.50
C ARG A 172 11.16 -16.46 -10.59
N ASN A 173 11.45 -17.27 -9.57
CA ASN A 173 11.04 -18.66 -9.54
C ASN A 173 9.52 -18.80 -9.45
N ALA A 174 8.88 -18.07 -8.54
CA ALA A 174 7.44 -18.13 -8.35
C ALA A 174 6.64 -17.69 -9.59
N VAL A 175 7.09 -16.63 -10.27
CA VAL A 175 6.47 -16.19 -11.53
C VAL A 175 6.71 -17.19 -12.66
N GLY A 176 7.87 -17.84 -12.70
CA GLY A 176 8.16 -18.89 -13.68
C GLY A 176 7.32 -20.17 -13.52
N GLU A 177 6.73 -20.39 -12.36
CA GLU A 177 5.89 -21.58 -12.09
C GLU A 177 4.40 -21.36 -12.38
N VAL A 178 3.94 -20.12 -12.55
CA VAL A 178 2.54 -19.73 -12.78
C VAL A 178 2.30 -19.29 -14.22
N GLU A 179 1.06 -19.41 -14.66
CA GLU A 179 0.61 -18.88 -15.96
C GLU A 179 0.34 -17.37 -15.83
N LEU A 180 0.44 -16.64 -16.94
CA LEU A 180 0.21 -15.19 -16.95
C LEU A 180 -1.19 -14.83 -16.45
N ASP A 181 -2.20 -15.61 -16.83
CA ASP A 181 -3.58 -15.37 -16.41
C ASP A 181 -3.73 -15.51 -14.88
N GLU A 182 -3.07 -16.49 -14.27
CA GLU A 182 -3.02 -16.63 -12.81
C GLU A 182 -2.28 -15.46 -12.14
N LEU A 183 -1.15 -15.04 -12.72
CA LEU A 183 -0.38 -13.90 -12.24
C LEU A 183 -1.18 -12.59 -12.26
N LEU A 184 -2.05 -12.40 -13.25
CA LEU A 184 -2.88 -11.20 -13.40
C LEU A 184 -4.15 -11.24 -12.54
N SER A 185 -4.81 -12.42 -12.47
CA SER A 185 -6.11 -12.59 -11.79
C SER A 185 -5.99 -12.93 -10.30
N GLN A 186 -4.89 -13.58 -9.87
CA GLN A 186 -4.70 -14.11 -8.52
C GLN A 186 -3.38 -13.60 -7.89
N ARG A 187 -3.07 -12.33 -8.06
CA ARG A 187 -1.84 -11.69 -7.56
C ARG A 187 -1.58 -11.97 -6.09
N GLU A 188 -2.62 -11.94 -5.27
CA GLU A 188 -2.53 -12.18 -3.83
C GLU A 188 -2.02 -13.57 -3.49
N LYS A 189 -2.44 -14.60 -4.23
CA LYS A 189 -1.95 -15.96 -4.02
C LYS A 189 -0.48 -16.11 -4.37
N VAL A 190 -0.06 -15.48 -5.46
CA VAL A 190 1.35 -15.51 -5.89
C VAL A 190 2.20 -14.74 -4.86
N ALA A 191 1.75 -13.59 -4.42
CA ALA A 191 2.41 -12.79 -3.39
C ALA A 191 2.54 -13.56 -2.06
N GLU A 192 1.48 -14.23 -1.62
CA GLU A 192 1.50 -15.05 -0.40
C GLU A 192 2.45 -16.24 -0.52
N ARG A 193 2.51 -16.87 -1.68
CA ARG A 193 3.47 -17.95 -1.93
C ARG A 193 4.92 -17.43 -1.85
N ILE A 194 5.20 -16.28 -2.44
CA ILE A 194 6.51 -15.63 -2.34
C ILE A 194 6.82 -15.29 -0.88
N ARG A 195 5.86 -14.72 -0.14
CA ARG A 195 6.00 -14.40 1.27
C ARG A 195 6.43 -15.61 2.08
N LEU A 196 5.73 -16.73 1.96
CA LEU A 196 6.02 -17.95 2.70
C LEU A 196 7.44 -18.49 2.44
N ILE A 197 7.89 -18.42 1.19
CA ILE A 197 9.24 -18.90 0.83
C ILE A 197 10.30 -17.96 1.37
N VAL A 198 10.12 -16.63 1.21
CA VAL A 198 11.07 -15.62 1.67
C VAL A 198 11.14 -15.60 3.20
N ASP A 199 10.00 -15.66 3.88
CA ASP A 199 9.89 -15.70 5.34
C ASP A 199 10.65 -16.90 5.91
N LYS A 200 10.37 -18.09 5.40
CA LYS A 200 11.08 -19.32 5.82
C LYS A 200 12.59 -19.26 5.59
N ALA A 201 13.02 -18.64 4.50
CA ALA A 201 14.44 -18.52 4.17
C ALA A 201 15.13 -17.40 4.97
N SER A 202 14.41 -16.39 5.44
CA SER A 202 14.93 -15.29 6.26
C SER A 202 14.85 -15.53 7.77
N ASP A 203 14.10 -16.56 8.23
CA ASP A 203 14.01 -16.98 9.64
C ASP A 203 15.37 -17.17 10.33
N PRO A 204 16.37 -17.83 9.71
CA PRO A 204 17.70 -17.97 10.30
C PRO A 204 18.37 -16.64 10.58
N TRP A 205 18.07 -15.61 9.80
CA TRP A 205 18.59 -14.25 9.94
C TRP A 205 17.84 -13.43 10.99
N GLY A 206 16.77 -14.00 11.59
CA GLY A 206 15.93 -13.31 12.57
C GLY A 206 15.06 -12.21 11.98
N ILE A 207 14.66 -12.37 10.73
CA ILE A 207 13.80 -11.44 9.99
C ILE A 207 12.47 -12.12 9.76
N ASP A 208 11.38 -11.41 10.06
CA ASP A 208 10.00 -11.80 9.88
C ASP A 208 9.40 -10.99 8.71
N VAL A 209 8.96 -11.66 7.65
CA VAL A 209 8.34 -11.05 6.48
C VAL A 209 6.84 -10.98 6.69
N SER A 210 6.36 -9.77 6.95
CA SER A 210 4.94 -9.53 7.26
C SER A 210 4.05 -9.65 6.02
N SER A 211 4.44 -9.05 4.90
CA SER A 211 3.73 -9.15 3.63
C SER A 211 4.66 -8.93 2.43
N VAL A 212 4.23 -9.45 1.30
CA VAL A 212 4.82 -9.18 -0.02
C VAL A 212 3.70 -8.68 -0.91
N GLU A 213 3.93 -7.61 -1.64
CA GLU A 213 2.97 -7.02 -2.56
C GLU A 213 3.60 -6.87 -3.94
N LEU A 214 2.97 -7.48 -4.95
CA LEU A 214 3.33 -7.29 -6.34
C LEU A 214 2.78 -5.93 -6.80
N LYS A 215 3.66 -5.05 -7.29
CA LYS A 215 3.26 -3.71 -7.78
C LYS A 215 2.74 -3.80 -9.20
N ASP A 216 3.64 -3.91 -10.15
CA ASP A 216 3.32 -3.87 -11.57
C ASP A 216 3.76 -5.15 -12.27
N VAL A 217 2.93 -5.58 -13.23
CA VAL A 217 3.26 -6.64 -14.18
C VAL A 217 3.28 -6.00 -15.56
N VAL A 218 4.48 -5.79 -16.09
CA VAL A 218 4.67 -5.17 -17.39
C VAL A 218 4.82 -6.25 -18.46
N LEU A 219 3.95 -6.20 -19.46
CA LEU A 219 3.92 -7.12 -20.59
C LEU A 219 4.51 -6.45 -21.84
N PRO A 220 5.06 -7.24 -22.78
CA PRO A 220 5.41 -6.76 -24.11
C PRO A 220 4.21 -6.14 -24.84
N GLU A 221 4.42 -5.10 -25.63
CA GLU A 221 3.34 -4.36 -26.32
C GLU A 221 2.50 -5.25 -27.24
N GLU A 222 3.12 -6.23 -27.88
CA GLU A 222 2.39 -7.19 -28.73
C GLU A 222 1.41 -8.02 -27.91
N MET A 223 1.82 -8.48 -26.73
CA MET A 223 0.98 -9.28 -25.85
C MET A 223 -0.16 -8.46 -25.25
N LYS A 224 0.09 -7.20 -24.88
CA LYS A 224 -0.96 -6.27 -24.43
C LYS A 224 -2.08 -6.14 -25.47
N ARG A 225 -1.72 -6.07 -26.76
CA ARG A 225 -2.71 -6.00 -27.85
C ARG A 225 -3.50 -7.29 -28.00
N VAL A 226 -2.85 -8.46 -27.85
CA VAL A 226 -3.53 -9.76 -27.95
C VAL A 226 -4.53 -9.92 -26.81
N ILE A 227 -4.09 -9.68 -25.57
CA ILE A 227 -4.94 -9.74 -24.37
C ILE A 227 -6.08 -8.70 -24.45
N GLY A 228 -5.79 -7.51 -24.95
CA GLY A 228 -6.81 -6.48 -25.17
C GLY A 228 -7.93 -6.95 -26.12
N LYS A 229 -7.58 -7.54 -27.25
CA LYS A 229 -8.55 -8.12 -28.21
C LYS A 229 -9.34 -9.29 -27.60
N GLN A 230 -8.65 -10.16 -26.86
CA GLN A 230 -9.31 -11.28 -26.18
C GLN A 230 -10.32 -10.79 -25.13
N ALA A 231 -9.92 -9.80 -24.32
CA ALA A 231 -10.79 -9.18 -23.31
C ALA A 231 -11.99 -8.45 -23.96
N GLU A 232 -11.81 -7.79 -25.10
CA GLU A 232 -12.88 -7.17 -25.88
C GLU A 232 -13.88 -8.20 -26.38
N ALA A 233 -13.39 -9.28 -27.00
CA ALA A 233 -14.25 -10.37 -27.49
C ALA A 233 -15.01 -11.08 -26.36
N GLU A 234 -14.38 -11.26 -25.20
CA GLU A 234 -15.05 -11.85 -24.04
C GLU A 234 -16.12 -10.93 -23.47
N ARG A 235 -15.86 -9.62 -23.41
CA ARG A 235 -16.85 -8.60 -22.98
C ARG A 235 -18.03 -8.54 -23.96
N GLU A 236 -17.76 -8.58 -25.25
CA GLU A 236 -18.81 -8.61 -26.26
C GLU A 236 -19.67 -9.86 -26.14
N LYS A 237 -19.06 -11.04 -26.05
CA LYS A 237 -19.76 -12.31 -25.79
C LYS A 237 -20.66 -12.20 -24.54
N ARG A 238 -20.11 -11.72 -23.43
CA ARG A 238 -20.87 -11.55 -22.18
C ARG A 238 -22.00 -10.55 -22.33
N SER A 239 -21.77 -9.44 -23.03
CA SER A 239 -22.81 -8.44 -23.33
C SER A 239 -23.97 -9.03 -24.13
N VAL A 240 -23.66 -9.83 -25.17
CA VAL A 240 -24.71 -10.52 -25.99
C VAL A 240 -25.51 -11.51 -25.14
N ILE A 241 -24.85 -12.29 -24.27
CA ILE A 241 -25.52 -13.23 -23.37
C ILE A 241 -26.45 -12.49 -22.40
N ILE A 242 -25.95 -11.46 -21.71
CA ILE A 242 -26.73 -10.66 -20.76
C ILE A 242 -27.91 -9.99 -21.47
N LYS A 243 -27.71 -9.49 -22.70
CA LYS A 243 -28.79 -8.89 -23.49
C LYS A 243 -29.85 -9.93 -23.82
N ALA A 244 -29.47 -11.13 -24.28
CA ALA A 244 -30.40 -12.21 -24.59
C ALA A 244 -31.16 -12.69 -23.36
N GLU A 245 -30.51 -12.84 -22.21
CA GLU A 245 -31.15 -13.18 -20.94
C GLU A 245 -32.13 -12.07 -20.50
N GLY A 246 -31.74 -10.79 -20.66
CA GLY A 246 -32.60 -9.66 -20.42
C GLY A 246 -33.84 -9.62 -21.32
N GLU A 247 -33.70 -9.95 -22.61
CA GLU A 247 -34.81 -10.05 -23.56
C GLU A 247 -35.78 -11.17 -23.17
N VAL A 248 -35.29 -12.34 -22.77
CA VAL A 248 -36.11 -13.44 -22.27
C VAL A 248 -36.88 -13.04 -21.01
N ALA A 249 -36.20 -12.45 -20.04
CA ALA A 249 -36.83 -11.99 -18.80
C ALA A 249 -37.87 -10.88 -19.07
N ALA A 250 -37.60 -9.97 -19.99
CA ALA A 250 -38.54 -8.95 -20.43
C ALA A 250 -39.78 -9.58 -21.11
N ALA A 251 -39.57 -10.56 -22.01
CA ALA A 251 -40.65 -11.27 -22.69
C ALA A 251 -41.57 -12.01 -21.69
N GLU A 252 -41.01 -12.70 -20.70
CA GLU A 252 -41.75 -13.36 -19.63
C GLU A 252 -42.58 -12.35 -18.80
N ASN A 253 -41.99 -11.23 -18.45
CA ASN A 253 -42.63 -10.18 -17.69
C ASN A 253 -43.78 -9.52 -18.52
N MET A 254 -43.51 -9.29 -19.82
CA MET A 254 -44.55 -8.80 -20.74
C MET A 254 -45.70 -9.80 -20.88
N ALA A 255 -45.43 -11.09 -21.00
CA ALA A 255 -46.45 -12.12 -21.07
C ALA A 255 -47.31 -12.16 -19.80
N LYS A 256 -46.66 -12.08 -18.61
CA LYS A 256 -47.36 -11.99 -17.32
C LYS A 256 -48.24 -10.73 -17.25
N ALA A 257 -47.69 -9.57 -17.64
CA ALA A 257 -48.40 -8.30 -17.67
C ALA A 257 -49.61 -8.35 -18.64
N ALA A 258 -49.44 -8.89 -19.84
CA ALA A 258 -50.49 -9.06 -20.82
C ALA A 258 -51.63 -9.95 -20.28
N LYS A 259 -51.28 -11.06 -19.58
CA LYS A 259 -52.26 -11.95 -18.95
C LYS A 259 -53.08 -11.26 -17.84
N ILE A 260 -52.45 -10.40 -17.04
CA ILE A 260 -53.12 -9.61 -15.99
C ILE A 260 -54.03 -8.55 -16.63
N LEU A 261 -53.55 -7.86 -17.65
CA LEU A 261 -54.32 -6.80 -18.35
C LEU A 261 -55.50 -7.37 -19.13
N SER A 262 -55.37 -8.55 -19.73
CA SER A 262 -56.49 -9.21 -20.43
C SER A 262 -57.58 -9.73 -19.52
N GLY A 263 -57.33 -9.91 -18.21
CA GLY A 263 -58.28 -10.32 -17.21
C GLY A 263 -59.18 -9.18 -16.66
N SER A 264 -58.93 -7.92 -17.02
CA SER A 264 -59.65 -6.77 -16.52
C SER A 264 -60.21 -5.91 -17.66
N ASP A 265 -61.57 -5.77 -17.72
CA ASP A 265 -62.21 -4.93 -18.74
C ASP A 265 -61.74 -3.47 -18.62
N GLY A 266 -61.23 -2.91 -19.73
CA GLY A 266 -60.71 -1.53 -19.81
C GLY A 266 -59.24 -1.33 -19.42
N ALA A 267 -58.56 -2.31 -18.84
CA ALA A 267 -57.12 -2.17 -18.44
C ALA A 267 -56.22 -1.95 -19.65
N LEU A 268 -56.48 -2.59 -20.78
CA LEU A 268 -55.78 -2.38 -22.04
C LEU A 268 -55.93 -0.96 -22.57
N HIS A 269 -57.13 -0.34 -22.43
CA HIS A 269 -57.34 1.03 -22.85
C HIS A 269 -56.57 2.02 -21.98
N LEU A 270 -56.54 1.80 -20.66
CA LEU A 270 -55.77 2.64 -19.75
C LEU A 270 -54.23 2.52 -20.04
N ARG A 271 -53.74 1.31 -20.35
CA ARG A 271 -52.34 1.10 -20.70
C ARG A 271 -51.95 1.80 -22.02
N THR A 272 -52.86 1.73 -23.04
CA THR A 272 -52.61 2.46 -24.30
C THR A 272 -52.61 3.96 -24.09
N LEU A 273 -53.50 4.51 -23.29
CA LEU A 273 -53.52 5.93 -22.94
C LEU A 273 -52.27 6.36 -22.17
N ALA A 274 -51.78 5.54 -21.24
CA ALA A 274 -50.55 5.78 -20.52
C ALA A 274 -49.34 5.79 -21.48
N THR A 275 -49.26 4.81 -22.39
CA THR A 275 -48.16 4.73 -23.38
C THR A 275 -48.18 5.93 -24.33
N ILE A 276 -49.37 6.43 -24.74
CA ILE A 276 -49.49 7.63 -25.57
C ILE A 276 -49.02 8.86 -24.79
N ASN A 277 -49.37 8.94 -23.52
CA ASN A 277 -48.92 10.03 -22.66
C ASN A 277 -47.40 10.04 -22.48
N ASP A 278 -46.79 8.88 -22.27
CA ASP A 278 -45.31 8.75 -22.17
C ASP A 278 -44.62 9.15 -23.48
N LEU A 279 -45.16 8.74 -24.63
CA LEU A 279 -44.65 9.14 -25.95
C LEU A 279 -44.79 10.64 -26.24
N SER A 280 -45.86 11.27 -25.66
CA SER A 280 -46.09 12.71 -25.87
C SER A 280 -45.17 13.58 -25.01
N SER A 281 -44.53 13.03 -23.99
CA SER A 281 -43.61 13.76 -23.12
C SER A 281 -42.18 13.91 -23.73
N ASP A 282 -41.86 13.13 -24.75
CA ASP A 282 -40.59 13.18 -25.44
C ASP A 282 -40.63 14.23 -26.58
N GLN A 283 -39.79 15.22 -26.55
CA GLN A 283 -39.77 16.36 -27.54
C GLN A 283 -39.28 15.97 -28.95
N SER A 284 -39.10 14.69 -29.23
CA SER A 284 -38.67 14.16 -30.55
C SER A 284 -39.93 13.82 -31.39
N ASN A 285 -40.31 14.73 -32.26
CA ASN A 285 -41.61 14.81 -32.98
C ASN A 285 -41.80 13.88 -34.18
N THR A 286 -41.37 12.64 -34.14
CA THR A 286 -41.72 11.68 -35.19
C THR A 286 -42.28 10.41 -34.62
N VAL A 287 -43.60 10.27 -34.56
CA VAL A 287 -44.28 9.05 -34.12
C VAL A 287 -44.67 8.22 -35.35
N ILE A 288 -43.96 7.12 -35.55
CA ILE A 288 -44.31 6.14 -36.61
C ILE A 288 -45.24 5.09 -35.97
N PHE A 289 -46.53 5.16 -36.31
CA PHE A 289 -47.50 4.13 -35.92
C PHE A 289 -47.44 2.95 -36.94
N ALA A 290 -46.83 1.85 -36.55
CA ALA A 290 -47.00 0.58 -37.26
C ALA A 290 -48.32 -0.08 -36.73
N ILE A 291 -49.37 0.00 -37.51
CA ILE A 291 -50.62 -0.67 -37.16
C ILE A 291 -50.57 -2.10 -37.76
N PRO A 292 -50.63 -3.16 -36.93
CA PRO A 292 -50.68 -4.52 -37.44
C PRO A 292 -51.91 -4.70 -38.34
N LEU A 293 -51.74 -5.37 -39.48
CA LEU A 293 -52.79 -5.62 -40.48
C LEU A 293 -54.05 -6.34 -39.88
N GLU A 294 -53.81 -7.11 -38.83
CA GLU A 294 -54.91 -7.79 -38.09
C GLU A 294 -55.90 -6.81 -37.45
N VAL A 295 -55.40 -5.70 -36.92
CA VAL A 295 -56.23 -4.65 -36.32
C VAL A 295 -57.06 -3.95 -37.40
N LEU A 296 -56.46 -3.67 -38.56
CA LEU A 296 -57.22 -3.10 -39.70
C LEU A 296 -58.27 -4.06 -40.25
N LYS A 297 -58.05 -5.35 -40.27
CA LYS A 297 -59.03 -6.37 -40.67
C LYS A 297 -60.22 -6.44 -39.69
N ALA A 298 -60.00 -6.31 -38.37
CA ALA A 298 -61.03 -6.25 -37.37
C ALA A 298 -62.00 -5.05 -37.57
N PHE A 299 -61.44 -3.90 -37.98
CA PHE A 299 -62.26 -2.72 -38.31
C PHE A 299 -63.00 -2.82 -39.64
N SER A 300 -62.41 -3.56 -40.61
CA SER A 300 -63.11 -3.78 -41.90
C SER A 300 -64.27 -4.79 -41.83
N GLY A 301 -64.24 -5.74 -40.87
CA GLY A 301 -65.30 -6.70 -40.63
C GLY A 301 -66.58 -6.13 -39.99
N TYR A 302 -66.48 -4.91 -39.37
CA TYR A 302 -67.66 -4.29 -38.72
C TYR A 302 -68.59 -3.52 -39.67
N LYS A 303 -68.24 -3.40 -40.97
CA LYS A 303 -69.03 -2.62 -41.95
C LYS A 303 -70.04 -3.50 -42.78
N ASN A 304 -70.14 -4.79 -42.50
CA ASN A 304 -71.02 -5.71 -43.27
C ASN A 304 -71.99 -6.46 -42.33
N ASN A 305 -72.64 -5.77 -41.39
CA ASN A 305 -73.87 -6.19 -40.78
C ASN A 305 -74.85 -5.04 -40.71
#